data_4dd4957a87f5e921feea794a42ac48ca
#
_entry.id   4dd4957a87f5e921feea794a42ac48ca
#
_cell.length_a   1.000
_cell.length_b   1.000
_cell.length_c   1.000
_cell.angle_alpha   90.00
_cell.angle_beta   90.00
_cell.angle_gamma   90.00
#
_symmetry.space_group_name_H-M   'P 1'
#
loop_
_entity.id
_entity.type
_entity.pdbx_description
1 polymer ?
#
loop_
_entity_poly.entity_id
_entity_poly.type
_entity_poly.pdbx_seq_one_letter_code
_entity_poly.pdbx_strand_id
1 'polypeptide(L)'
;HKTIDNVIKRTFKHYYDHTDADIIFDRGPWGIPANLELLKKYYDPDPKFLILNRPLVEVLASFLKVKKSGTDKDLTDSLMDPNTGKLKQDMVSSRNIVKSNLPHLKIEYNDLVSDIKKTIEDIYKFFNIPFFKHRYTDLEQLSYNNVKYDDSVMECNLHTIRTDKVKKEELNLEDYFSKDTIDKMKGYDIYV
;
A
#
# COMPACT_ATOMS: atom_id res chain seq x y z
N HIS A 1 -10.47 -27.93 -16.38
CA HIS A 1 -9.71 -26.70 -16.12
C HIS A 1 -10.20 -25.48 -16.93
N LYS A 2 -10.58 -25.62 -18.23
CA LYS A 2 -11.08 -24.49 -19.04
C LYS A 2 -12.25 -23.71 -18.39
N THR A 3 -13.12 -24.40 -17.65
CA THR A 3 -14.28 -23.77 -16.98
C THR A 3 -13.84 -22.86 -15.84
N ILE A 4 -12.89 -23.30 -15.00
CA ILE A 4 -12.36 -22.52 -13.88
C ILE A 4 -11.58 -21.31 -14.41
N ASP A 5 -10.73 -21.51 -15.42
CA ASP A 5 -9.99 -20.42 -16.07
C ASP A 5 -10.95 -19.34 -16.62
N ASN A 6 -12.05 -19.77 -17.25
CA ASN A 6 -13.06 -18.84 -17.74
C ASN A 6 -13.81 -18.10 -16.62
N VAL A 7 -14.10 -18.78 -15.50
CA VAL A 7 -14.72 -18.14 -14.34
C VAL A 7 -13.81 -17.05 -13.79
N ILE A 8 -12.53 -17.37 -13.56
CA ILE A 8 -11.56 -16.40 -13.03
C ILE A 8 -11.45 -15.18 -13.96
N LYS A 9 -11.23 -15.40 -15.28
CA LYS A 9 -11.15 -14.31 -16.26
C LYS A 9 -12.39 -13.42 -16.25
N ARG A 10 -13.58 -14.03 -16.21
CA ARG A 10 -14.85 -13.28 -16.21
C ARG A 10 -15.05 -12.52 -14.89
N THR A 11 -14.69 -13.10 -13.75
CA THR A 11 -14.81 -12.44 -12.44
C THR A 11 -13.98 -11.16 -12.43
N PHE A 12 -12.72 -11.24 -12.82
CA PHE A 12 -11.87 -10.07 -12.89
C PHE A 12 -12.38 -9.04 -13.90
N LYS A 13 -12.73 -9.47 -15.11
CA LYS A 13 -13.27 -8.57 -16.11
C LYS A 13 -14.50 -7.84 -15.58
N HIS A 14 -15.49 -8.55 -15.05
CA HIS A 14 -16.72 -7.95 -14.56
C HIS A 14 -16.52 -7.09 -13.32
N TYR A 15 -15.52 -7.36 -12.50
CA TYR A 15 -15.20 -6.53 -11.34
C TYR A 15 -14.83 -5.09 -11.76
N TYR A 16 -14.15 -4.94 -12.91
CA TYR A 16 -13.73 -3.62 -13.40
C TYR A 16 -14.56 -3.08 -14.57
N ASP A 17 -15.42 -3.89 -15.20
CA ASP A 17 -16.27 -3.49 -16.35
C ASP A 17 -17.26 -2.33 -16.02
N HIS A 18 -17.48 -2.03 -14.74
CA HIS A 18 -18.34 -0.93 -14.32
C HIS A 18 -17.62 0.42 -14.27
N THR A 19 -16.35 0.46 -14.62
CA THR A 19 -15.56 1.69 -14.67
C THR A 19 -15.19 2.00 -16.12
N ASP A 20 -15.33 3.27 -16.52
CA ASP A 20 -14.85 3.77 -17.81
C ASP A 20 -13.35 4.17 -17.74
N ALA A 21 -12.62 3.59 -16.81
CA ALA A 21 -11.22 3.95 -16.56
C ALA A 21 -10.29 3.22 -17.51
N ASP A 22 -9.47 3.97 -18.26
CA ASP A 22 -8.43 3.41 -19.12
C ASP A 22 -7.30 2.73 -18.33
N ILE A 23 -7.14 3.12 -17.05
CA ILE A 23 -6.06 2.64 -16.17
C ILE A 23 -6.65 2.32 -14.82
N ILE A 24 -6.30 1.14 -14.32
CA ILE A 24 -6.72 0.66 -13.01
C ILE A 24 -5.48 0.43 -12.15
N PHE A 25 -5.47 1.08 -10.99
CA PHE A 25 -4.52 0.79 -9.94
C PHE A 25 -5.19 -0.09 -8.88
N ASP A 26 -4.70 -1.30 -8.74
CA ASP A 26 -5.18 -2.21 -7.71
C ASP A 26 -4.15 -2.35 -6.58
N ARG A 27 -4.65 -2.41 -5.35
CA ARG A 27 -3.82 -2.54 -4.15
C ARG A 27 -3.95 -3.93 -3.57
N GLY A 28 -2.83 -4.64 -3.45
CA GLY A 28 -2.80 -5.95 -2.82
C GLY A 28 -1.39 -6.52 -2.71
N PRO A 29 -1.23 -7.65 -2.02
CA PRO A 29 0.04 -8.36 -1.91
C PRO A 29 0.32 -9.14 -3.19
N TRP A 30 0.37 -8.46 -4.34
CA TRP A 30 0.49 -9.06 -5.66
C TRP A 30 1.83 -9.75 -5.92
N GLY A 31 2.88 -9.45 -5.16
CA GLY A 31 4.17 -10.14 -5.24
C GLY A 31 4.21 -11.50 -4.52
N ILE A 32 3.15 -11.92 -3.84
CA ILE A 32 3.03 -13.30 -3.37
C ILE A 32 2.96 -14.22 -4.58
N PRO A 33 3.74 -15.31 -4.66
CA PRO A 33 3.89 -16.11 -5.87
C PRO A 33 2.57 -16.54 -6.51
N ALA A 34 1.61 -17.02 -5.72
CA ALA A 34 0.31 -17.45 -6.24
C ALA A 34 -0.51 -16.27 -6.81
N ASN A 35 -0.48 -15.11 -6.16
CA ASN A 35 -1.17 -13.91 -6.64
C ASN A 35 -0.52 -13.36 -7.91
N LEU A 36 0.81 -13.37 -7.96
CA LEU A 36 1.57 -12.92 -9.12
C LEU A 36 1.31 -13.83 -10.33
N GLU A 37 1.24 -15.14 -10.12
CA GLU A 37 0.89 -16.10 -11.17
C GLU A 37 -0.52 -15.86 -11.71
N LEU A 38 -1.51 -15.62 -10.81
CA LEU A 38 -2.88 -15.28 -11.20
C LEU A 38 -2.92 -13.97 -12.00
N LEU A 39 -2.23 -12.93 -11.53
CA LEU A 39 -2.16 -11.64 -12.18
C LEU A 39 -1.60 -11.78 -13.61
N LYS A 40 -0.47 -12.46 -13.76
CA LYS A 40 0.19 -12.65 -15.06
C LYS A 40 -0.62 -13.53 -16.01
N LYS A 41 -1.29 -14.55 -15.49
CA LYS A 41 -2.06 -15.49 -16.31
C LYS A 41 -3.38 -14.92 -16.80
N TYR A 42 -4.06 -14.14 -15.98
CA TYR A 42 -5.45 -13.76 -16.24
C TYR A 42 -5.68 -12.28 -16.50
N TYR A 43 -4.69 -11.46 -16.17
CA TYR A 43 -4.84 -10.00 -16.17
C TYR A 43 -3.87 -9.32 -17.10
N ASP A 44 -2.61 -9.28 -16.69
CA ASP A 44 -1.54 -8.61 -17.39
C ASP A 44 -0.30 -9.49 -17.35
N PRO A 45 0.20 -9.98 -18.49
CA PRO A 45 1.41 -10.81 -18.55
C PRO A 45 2.67 -10.04 -18.10
N ASP A 46 2.66 -8.69 -18.22
CA ASP A 46 3.79 -7.81 -17.92
C ASP A 46 3.40 -6.69 -16.94
N PRO A 47 2.93 -7.04 -15.72
CA PRO A 47 2.42 -6.07 -14.78
C PRO A 47 3.53 -5.16 -14.27
N LYS A 48 3.21 -3.88 -14.08
CA LYS A 48 4.09 -2.89 -13.45
C LYS A 48 3.66 -2.65 -12.01
N PHE A 49 4.63 -2.47 -11.12
CA PHE A 49 4.38 -2.33 -9.70
C PHE A 49 4.84 -0.99 -9.16
N LEU A 50 4.03 -0.43 -8.28
CA LEU A 50 4.39 0.68 -7.43
C LEU A 50 4.58 0.17 -6.00
N ILE A 51 5.75 0.38 -5.43
CA ILE A 51 6.09 -0.07 -4.08
C ILE A 51 6.33 1.17 -3.22
N LEU A 52 5.44 1.40 -2.26
CA LEU A 52 5.63 2.46 -1.27
C LEU A 52 6.40 1.89 -0.07
N ASN A 53 7.59 2.42 0.16
CA ASN A 53 8.45 2.04 1.27
C ASN A 53 8.35 3.04 2.42
N ARG A 54 8.29 2.52 3.64
CA ARG A 54 8.41 3.29 4.88
C ARG A 54 9.22 2.48 5.88
N PRO A 55 10.08 3.11 6.72
CA PRO A 55 10.81 2.38 7.75
C PRO A 55 9.88 1.52 8.61
N LEU A 56 10.23 0.25 8.79
CA LEU A 56 9.39 -0.73 9.49
C LEU A 56 8.98 -0.25 10.89
N VAL A 57 9.91 0.35 11.62
CA VAL A 57 9.63 0.89 12.97
C VAL A 57 8.57 1.99 12.95
N GLU A 58 8.56 2.85 11.92
CA GLU A 58 7.53 3.88 11.78
C GLU A 58 6.16 3.30 11.41
N VAL A 59 6.14 2.24 10.60
CA VAL A 59 4.91 1.53 10.26
C VAL A 59 4.32 0.89 11.50
N LEU A 60 5.13 0.17 12.29
CA LEU A 60 4.68 -0.45 13.54
C LEU A 60 4.19 0.60 14.54
N ALA A 61 4.94 1.69 14.75
CA ALA A 61 4.50 2.80 15.62
C ALA A 61 3.14 3.38 15.17
N SER A 62 2.93 3.51 13.86
CA SER A 62 1.65 3.97 13.31
C SER A 62 0.50 3.02 13.63
N PHE A 63 0.72 1.69 13.58
CA PHE A 63 -0.29 0.72 13.99
C PHE A 63 -0.54 0.77 15.50
N LEU A 64 0.51 0.88 16.31
CA LEU A 64 0.39 0.99 17.76
C LEU A 64 -0.38 2.24 18.20
N LYS A 65 -0.16 3.37 17.50
CA LYS A 65 -0.88 4.62 17.75
C LYS A 65 -2.41 4.48 17.64
N VAL A 66 -2.89 3.64 16.73
CA VAL A 66 -4.32 3.44 16.47
C VAL A 66 -4.90 2.19 17.12
N LYS A 67 -4.06 1.44 17.81
CA LYS A 67 -4.48 0.25 18.55
C LYS A 67 -5.47 0.62 19.65
N LYS A 68 -6.55 -0.14 19.75
CA LYS A 68 -7.60 0.10 20.77
C LYS A 68 -7.64 -0.97 21.86
N SER A 69 -7.07 -2.15 21.61
CA SER A 69 -7.08 -3.28 22.54
C SER A 69 -5.83 -4.15 22.38
N GLY A 70 -5.54 -4.98 23.35
CA GLY A 70 -4.38 -5.86 23.37
C GLY A 70 -3.08 -5.17 23.80
N THR A 71 -2.01 -5.92 23.92
CA THR A 71 -0.67 -5.39 24.21
C THR A 71 0.03 -4.95 22.91
N ASP A 72 1.08 -4.13 23.03
CA ASP A 72 1.91 -3.74 21.87
C ASP A 72 2.60 -4.95 21.26
N LYS A 73 2.99 -5.91 22.11
CA LYS A 73 3.55 -7.17 21.68
C LYS A 73 2.55 -7.99 20.89
N ASP A 74 1.30 -8.14 21.36
CA ASP A 74 0.27 -8.93 20.67
C ASP A 74 -0.02 -8.37 19.28
N LEU A 75 -0.13 -7.05 19.16
CA LEU A 75 -0.32 -6.42 17.86
C LEU A 75 0.88 -6.66 16.93
N THR A 76 2.10 -6.45 17.43
CA THR A 76 3.32 -6.64 16.64
C THR A 76 3.45 -8.10 16.19
N ASP A 77 3.23 -9.05 17.09
CA ASP A 77 3.29 -10.48 16.80
C ASP A 77 2.22 -10.87 15.74
N SER A 78 1.02 -10.34 15.85
CA SER A 78 -0.06 -10.55 14.86
C SER A 78 0.29 -9.98 13.48
N LEU A 79 0.81 -8.76 13.42
CA LEU A 79 1.17 -8.11 12.15
C LEU A 79 2.36 -8.79 11.45
N MET A 80 3.27 -9.38 12.24
CA MET A 80 4.50 -10.01 11.76
C MET A 80 4.43 -11.53 11.72
N ASP A 81 3.28 -12.13 12.02
CA ASP A 81 3.11 -13.58 11.92
C ASP A 81 3.50 -14.08 10.51
N PRO A 82 4.32 -15.13 10.40
CA PRO A 82 4.82 -15.61 9.11
C PRO A 82 3.74 -16.03 8.11
N ASN A 83 2.60 -16.50 8.59
CA ASN A 83 1.54 -17.11 7.77
C ASN A 83 0.36 -16.18 7.55
N THR A 84 0.00 -15.40 8.55
CA THR A 84 -1.24 -14.60 8.56
C THR A 84 -1.01 -13.12 8.75
N GLY A 85 0.20 -12.72 9.17
CA GLY A 85 0.53 -11.33 9.46
C GLY A 85 0.51 -10.46 8.22
N LYS A 86 -0.39 -9.48 8.20
CA LYS A 86 -0.59 -8.60 7.05
C LYS A 86 0.68 -7.85 6.65
N LEU A 87 1.37 -7.27 7.61
CA LEU A 87 2.60 -6.53 7.35
C LEU A 87 3.70 -7.46 6.81
N LYS A 88 3.80 -8.65 7.38
CA LYS A 88 4.74 -9.67 6.89
C LYS A 88 4.45 -10.08 5.45
N GLN A 89 3.19 -10.28 5.10
CA GLN A 89 2.80 -10.62 3.73
C GLN A 89 3.12 -9.47 2.76
N ASP A 90 2.87 -8.22 3.12
CA ASP A 90 3.20 -7.06 2.30
C ASP A 90 4.71 -6.92 2.09
N MET A 91 5.52 -7.18 3.12
CA MET A 91 6.98 -7.21 3.01
C MET A 91 7.47 -8.32 2.08
N VAL A 92 6.95 -9.54 2.23
CA VAL A 92 7.29 -10.68 1.36
C VAL A 92 6.89 -10.38 -0.09
N SER A 93 5.70 -9.83 -0.30
CA SER A 93 5.21 -9.43 -1.60
C SER A 93 6.16 -8.42 -2.28
N SER A 94 6.49 -7.34 -1.60
CA SER A 94 7.38 -6.30 -2.13
C SER A 94 8.78 -6.85 -2.46
N ARG A 95 9.34 -7.66 -1.56
CA ARG A 95 10.63 -8.33 -1.77
C ARG A 95 10.62 -9.24 -3.00
N ASN A 96 9.56 -10.01 -3.20
CA ASN A 96 9.44 -10.90 -4.34
C ASN A 96 9.36 -10.12 -5.66
N ILE A 97 8.65 -8.99 -5.70
CA ILE A 97 8.60 -8.11 -6.88
C ILE A 97 10.00 -7.63 -7.22
N VAL A 98 10.73 -7.08 -6.24
CA VAL A 98 12.10 -6.59 -6.43
C VAL A 98 13.02 -7.71 -6.95
N LYS A 99 12.94 -8.90 -6.35
CA LYS A 99 13.79 -10.06 -6.74
C LYS A 99 13.41 -10.69 -8.08
N SER A 100 12.19 -10.49 -8.56
CA SER A 100 11.71 -11.08 -9.82
C SER A 100 12.11 -10.30 -11.07
N ASN A 101 12.79 -9.17 -10.93
CA ASN A 101 13.14 -8.26 -12.02
C ASN A 101 11.92 -7.72 -12.81
N LEU A 102 10.72 -7.79 -12.23
CA LEU A 102 9.53 -7.18 -12.82
C LEU A 102 9.65 -5.66 -12.78
N PRO A 103 9.08 -4.95 -13.76
CA PRO A 103 9.08 -3.50 -13.76
C PRO A 103 8.43 -2.97 -12.47
N HIS A 104 9.19 -2.23 -11.68
CA HIS A 104 8.69 -1.62 -10.45
C HIS A 104 9.32 -0.26 -10.20
N LEU A 105 8.56 0.62 -9.57
CA LEU A 105 9.02 1.89 -9.04
C LEU A 105 8.92 1.85 -7.51
N LYS A 106 10.05 1.99 -6.83
CA LYS A 106 10.10 2.14 -5.38
C LYS A 106 10.01 3.62 -5.01
N ILE A 107 9.08 3.95 -4.12
CA ILE A 107 8.88 5.29 -3.59
C ILE A 107 9.11 5.25 -2.09
N GLU A 108 9.98 6.11 -1.60
CA GLU A 108 10.15 6.32 -0.17
C GLU A 108 9.03 7.23 0.36
N TYR A 109 8.42 6.86 1.46
CA TYR A 109 7.37 7.66 2.11
C TYR A 109 7.83 9.09 2.41
N ASN A 110 9.08 9.24 2.85
CA ASN A 110 9.62 10.57 3.16
C ASN A 110 9.73 11.45 1.91
N ASP A 111 10.11 10.88 0.76
CA ASP A 111 10.17 11.60 -0.51
C ASP A 111 8.77 11.99 -0.98
N LEU A 112 7.82 11.07 -0.87
CA LEU A 112 6.42 11.33 -1.22
C LEU A 112 5.83 12.50 -0.43
N VAL A 113 6.08 12.60 0.87
CA VAL A 113 5.51 13.66 1.71
C VAL A 113 6.31 14.96 1.68
N SER A 114 7.59 14.93 1.29
CA SER A 114 8.44 16.12 1.17
C SER A 114 8.31 16.81 -0.19
N ASP A 115 8.17 16.03 -1.26
CA ASP A 115 7.97 16.54 -2.64
C ASP A 115 6.96 15.68 -3.40
N ILE A 116 5.69 15.83 -3.02
CA ILE A 116 4.59 15.07 -3.61
C ILE A 116 4.48 15.33 -5.12
N LYS A 117 4.75 16.56 -5.58
CA LYS A 117 4.64 16.92 -6.99
C LYS A 117 5.62 16.10 -7.83
N LYS A 118 6.90 16.13 -7.45
CA LYS A 118 7.93 15.37 -8.14
C LYS A 118 7.64 13.87 -8.09
N THR A 119 7.25 13.35 -6.94
CA THR A 119 6.94 11.92 -6.78
C THR A 119 5.80 11.47 -7.69
N ILE A 120 4.73 12.26 -7.79
CA ILE A 120 3.62 11.97 -8.70
C ILE A 120 4.06 12.05 -10.16
N GLU A 121 4.86 13.05 -10.55
CA GLU A 121 5.42 13.14 -11.90
C GLU A 121 6.26 11.89 -12.25
N ASP A 122 7.07 11.39 -11.33
CA ASP A 122 7.88 10.19 -11.53
C ASP A 122 7.01 8.92 -11.67
N ILE A 123 5.89 8.83 -10.95
CA ILE A 123 4.89 7.77 -11.12
C ILE A 123 4.31 7.79 -12.54
N TYR A 124 3.87 8.95 -13.01
CA TYR A 124 3.30 9.09 -14.35
C TYR A 124 4.31 8.70 -15.44
N LYS A 125 5.56 9.13 -15.30
CA LYS A 125 6.64 8.75 -16.22
C LYS A 125 6.88 7.22 -16.22
N PHE A 126 6.94 6.62 -15.04
CA PHE A 126 7.17 5.17 -14.93
C PHE A 126 6.08 4.35 -15.61
N PHE A 127 4.81 4.72 -15.41
CA PHE A 127 3.69 4.03 -16.06
C PHE A 127 3.51 4.44 -17.53
N ASN A 128 4.21 5.48 -18.00
CA ASN A 128 4.09 6.04 -19.34
C ASN A 128 2.64 6.44 -19.67
N ILE A 129 2.01 7.16 -18.74
CA ILE A 129 0.65 7.67 -18.88
C ILE A 129 0.65 9.19 -18.95
N PRO A 130 -0.33 9.81 -19.64
CA PRO A 130 -0.46 11.26 -19.70
C PRO A 130 -0.57 11.87 -18.31
N PHE A 131 0.21 12.92 -18.06
CA PHE A 131 0.18 13.59 -16.76
C PHE A 131 -1.14 14.33 -16.55
N PHE A 132 -1.77 14.05 -15.42
CA PHE A 132 -2.92 14.79 -14.94
C PHE A 132 -2.48 15.79 -13.87
N LYS A 133 -2.93 17.05 -13.98
CA LYS A 133 -2.61 18.09 -13.00
C LYS A 133 -3.40 17.88 -11.71
N HIS A 134 -2.70 17.41 -10.67
CA HIS A 134 -3.30 17.19 -9.36
C HIS A 134 -3.39 18.46 -8.51
N ARG A 135 -4.38 18.50 -7.63
CA ARG A 135 -4.44 19.42 -6.48
C ARG A 135 -3.78 18.73 -5.29
N TYR A 136 -2.96 19.46 -4.55
CA TYR A 136 -2.24 18.93 -3.37
C TYR A 136 -2.66 19.63 -2.08
N THR A 137 -3.55 20.60 -2.18
CA THR A 137 -4.16 21.36 -1.07
C THR A 137 -5.65 21.47 -1.30
N ASP A 138 -6.39 21.83 -0.29
CA ASP A 138 -7.85 22.01 -0.34
C ASP A 138 -8.57 20.80 -0.94
N LEU A 139 -8.20 19.62 -0.44
CA LEU A 139 -8.75 18.36 -0.90
C LEU A 139 -10.14 18.13 -0.32
N GLU A 140 -11.02 17.54 -1.11
CA GLU A 140 -12.37 17.20 -0.69
C GLU A 140 -12.57 15.69 -0.62
N GLN A 141 -13.25 15.24 0.44
CA GLN A 141 -13.74 13.87 0.54
C GLN A 141 -14.98 13.74 -0.36
N LEU A 142 -14.80 13.13 -1.51
CA LEU A 142 -15.91 12.88 -2.42
C LEU A 142 -16.80 11.73 -1.92
N SER A 143 -18.10 11.82 -2.24
CA SER A 143 -19.00 10.70 -2.07
C SER A 143 -19.09 9.89 -3.37
N TYR A 144 -19.21 8.57 -3.26
CA TYR A 144 -19.51 7.68 -4.37
C TYR A 144 -20.95 7.18 -4.22
N ASN A 145 -21.80 7.37 -5.21
CA ASN A 145 -23.22 7.03 -5.13
C ASN A 145 -23.93 7.64 -3.89
N ASN A 146 -23.59 8.89 -3.53
CA ASN A 146 -24.07 9.58 -2.33
C ASN A 146 -23.63 8.95 -0.99
N VAL A 147 -22.74 7.97 -1.00
CA VAL A 147 -22.13 7.40 0.20
C VAL A 147 -20.74 8.02 0.38
N LYS A 148 -20.52 8.69 1.51
CA LYS A 148 -19.18 9.13 1.91
C LYS A 148 -18.43 7.92 2.47
N TYR A 149 -17.14 7.85 2.14
CA TYR A 149 -16.28 6.87 2.79
C TYR A 149 -16.28 7.12 4.31
N ASP A 150 -16.58 6.11 5.07
CA ASP A 150 -16.64 6.15 6.53
C ASP A 150 -15.97 4.88 7.09
N ASP A 151 -14.86 5.06 7.77
CA ASP A 151 -14.14 4.00 8.47
C ASP A 151 -14.39 4.00 9.99
N SER A 152 -15.39 4.76 10.44
CA SER A 152 -15.83 4.76 11.85
C SER A 152 -16.27 3.38 12.32
N VAL A 153 -16.75 2.53 11.40
CA VAL A 153 -17.08 1.11 11.67
C VAL A 153 -15.86 0.34 12.19
N MET A 154 -14.65 0.72 11.76
CA MET A 154 -13.39 0.20 12.29
C MET A 154 -12.93 0.96 13.54
N GLU A 155 -13.80 1.87 14.04
CA GLU A 155 -13.56 2.75 15.18
C GLU A 155 -12.28 3.62 15.04
N CYS A 156 -11.82 3.88 13.84
CA CYS A 156 -10.70 4.75 13.55
C CYS A 156 -11.05 5.65 12.36
N ASN A 157 -10.65 6.92 12.39
CA ASN A 157 -10.80 7.85 11.28
C ASN A 157 -9.49 7.96 10.49
N LEU A 158 -8.86 6.82 10.19
CA LEU A 158 -7.54 6.77 9.57
C LEU A 158 -7.55 7.17 8.10
N HIS A 159 -8.65 6.90 7.42
CA HIS A 159 -8.79 7.12 5.99
C HIS A 159 -9.57 8.39 5.63
N THR A 160 -9.93 9.19 6.62
CA THR A 160 -10.50 10.53 6.36
C THR A 160 -9.47 11.40 5.66
N ILE A 161 -9.84 11.97 4.53
CA ILE A 161 -8.96 12.85 3.76
C ILE A 161 -8.59 14.08 4.60
N ARG A 162 -7.31 14.36 4.70
CA ARG A 162 -6.79 15.60 5.27
C ARG A 162 -6.95 16.70 4.22
N THR A 163 -7.76 17.69 4.52
CA THR A 163 -8.18 18.69 3.53
C THR A 163 -7.14 19.79 3.32
N ASP A 164 -6.31 20.09 4.32
CA ASP A 164 -5.36 21.21 4.28
C ASP A 164 -4.21 20.98 3.28
N LYS A 165 -3.37 20.01 3.54
CA LYS A 165 -2.24 19.64 2.68
C LYS A 165 -1.67 18.28 3.07
N VAL A 166 -0.93 17.70 2.14
CA VAL A 166 -0.10 16.53 2.45
C VAL A 166 1.04 16.95 3.37
N LYS A 167 1.18 16.27 4.49
CA LYS A 167 2.27 16.51 5.45
C LYS A 167 2.69 15.19 6.10
N LYS A 168 3.97 15.12 6.44
CA LYS A 168 4.49 14.01 7.22
C LYS A 168 3.82 13.98 8.58
N GLU A 169 3.42 12.79 9.01
CA GLU A 169 3.03 12.55 10.39
C GLU A 169 4.31 12.28 11.20
N GLU A 170 4.57 13.14 12.16
CA GLU A 170 5.67 12.97 13.10
C GLU A 170 5.26 11.99 14.19
N LEU A 171 6.04 10.93 14.35
CA LEU A 171 5.91 9.94 15.40
C LEU A 171 7.17 9.99 16.26
N ASN A 172 7.01 10.20 17.55
CA ASN A 172 8.10 9.98 18.48
C ASN A 172 8.20 8.49 18.76
N LEU A 173 9.18 7.84 18.16
CA LEU A 173 9.35 6.38 18.22
C LEU A 173 9.63 5.87 19.63
N GLU A 174 10.22 6.72 20.49
CA GLU A 174 10.52 6.37 21.89
C GLU A 174 9.26 6.23 22.75
N ASP A 175 8.11 6.75 22.29
CA ASP A 175 6.82 6.53 22.95
C ASP A 175 6.31 5.09 22.78
N TYR A 176 6.86 4.34 21.80
CA TYR A 176 6.41 3.00 21.43
C TYR A 176 7.48 1.94 21.63
N PHE A 177 8.75 2.27 21.48
CA PHE A 177 9.85 1.30 21.47
C PHE A 177 11.06 1.81 22.26
N SER A 178 11.79 0.87 22.87
CA SER A 178 13.08 1.18 23.44
C SER A 178 14.09 1.61 22.38
N LYS A 179 15.08 2.41 22.76
CA LYS A 179 16.15 2.87 21.87
C LYS A 179 16.87 1.71 21.19
N ASP A 180 17.17 0.64 21.93
CA ASP A 180 17.80 -0.58 21.39
C ASP A 180 16.93 -1.24 20.29
N THR A 181 15.63 -1.29 20.48
CA THR A 181 14.69 -1.79 19.47
C THR A 181 14.66 -0.91 18.24
N ILE A 182 14.61 0.41 18.41
CA ILE A 182 14.63 1.38 17.31
C ILE A 182 15.92 1.23 16.49
N ASP A 183 17.08 1.14 17.16
CA ASP A 183 18.37 1.03 16.49
C ASP A 183 18.51 -0.30 15.72
N LYS A 184 18.02 -1.39 16.28
CA LYS A 184 17.96 -2.70 15.59
C LYS A 184 17.06 -2.66 14.36
N MET A 185 15.92 -1.96 14.45
CA MET A 185 14.96 -1.87 13.33
C MET A 185 15.39 -0.89 12.24
N LYS A 186 16.22 0.13 12.53
CA LYS A 186 16.72 1.09 11.53
C LYS A 186 17.52 0.42 10.40
N GLY A 187 18.19 -0.68 10.67
CA GLY A 187 18.92 -1.48 9.68
C GLY A 187 18.05 -2.47 8.91
N TYR A 188 16.76 -2.56 9.22
CA TYR A 188 15.87 -3.51 8.54
C TYR A 188 15.37 -2.91 7.24
N ASP A 189 16.06 -3.24 6.16
CA ASP A 189 15.50 -3.00 4.82
C ASP A 189 14.49 -4.12 4.52
N ILE A 190 13.23 -3.75 4.35
CA ILE A 190 12.16 -4.69 4.04
C ILE A 190 12.33 -5.37 2.68
N TYR A 191 13.29 -4.93 1.88
CA TYR A 191 13.56 -5.43 0.51
C TYR A 191 14.79 -6.33 0.39
N VAL A 192 15.55 -6.53 1.46
CA VAL A 192 16.74 -7.39 1.45
C VAL A 192 16.44 -8.79 1.97
#